data_69a36d4490c13e736c33bbd6112ecf69
#
_entry.id   69a36d4490c13e736c33bbd6112ecf69
#
_cell.length_a   1.000
_cell.length_b   1.000
_cell.length_c   1.000
_cell.angle_alpha   90.00
_cell.angle_beta   90.00
_cell.angle_gamma   90.00
#
_symmetry.space_group_name_H-M   'P 1'
#
loop_
_entity.id
_entity.type
_entity.pdbx_description
1 polymer ?
#
loop_
_entity_poly.entity_id
_entity_poly.type
_entity_poly.pdbx_seq_one_letter_code
_entity_poly.pdbx_strand_id
1 'polypeptide(L)'
;MLIAAAAAYCTYFCMYAFRKPFSAGTFENQEIWGLGLMSAFVISQLLVYMLSKFIGIKVVSEMRAEYRAWSILGLIGVAELALVGFAVLPVPWKVVMMFINGLPLGMVFGMVLAYLEGRRQTEALSAALCASFIISSGVVKSVGRSLVQYLGVSEFMMPMLVGLIFFPPLLLAVWSLQRTPPPDEHDRESRSERRAMSRGQRNQFLAAYWPGLALLVFVYVVLTVIRTARDDFGVEIWRDLGVGEQPQVFAQSETIVALCVTALNALAIWITGNLAAIRVTIVLMCAAFALVIAAAWGQASASLSAMVFMVACGVGLYVPYVAFHTTIFERLIAASKHPGNLGFLMYVA
;
A
#
# COMPACT_ATOMS: atom_id res chain seq x y z
N MET A 1 -16.90 -12.35 -11.00
CA MET A 1 -15.95 -11.24 -11.02
C MET A 1 -16.06 -10.34 -9.80
N LEU A 2 -17.24 -9.76 -9.48
CA LEU A 2 -17.44 -8.93 -8.28
C LEU A 2 -17.03 -9.62 -6.97
N ILE A 3 -17.35 -10.91 -6.81
CA ILE A 3 -16.99 -11.70 -5.62
C ILE A 3 -15.45 -11.78 -5.48
N ALA A 4 -14.74 -12.01 -6.58
CA ALA A 4 -13.28 -12.07 -6.58
C ALA A 4 -12.65 -10.73 -6.18
N ALA A 5 -13.18 -9.63 -6.72
CA ALA A 5 -12.75 -8.28 -6.37
C ALA A 5 -13.01 -7.97 -4.89
N ALA A 6 -14.22 -8.27 -4.39
CA ALA A 6 -14.60 -8.06 -3.00
C ALA A 6 -13.74 -8.93 -2.06
N ALA A 7 -13.53 -10.21 -2.39
CA ALA A 7 -12.70 -11.11 -1.57
C ALA A 7 -11.24 -10.64 -1.52
N ALA A 8 -10.67 -10.22 -2.65
CA ALA A 8 -9.31 -9.68 -2.70
C ALA A 8 -9.20 -8.36 -1.93
N TYR A 9 -10.16 -7.45 -2.12
CA TYR A 9 -10.28 -6.20 -1.37
C TYR A 9 -10.31 -6.47 0.14
N CYS A 10 -11.22 -7.33 0.60
CA CYS A 10 -11.37 -7.65 2.02
C CYS A 10 -10.13 -8.35 2.59
N THR A 11 -9.53 -9.29 1.84
CA THR A 11 -8.30 -9.96 2.28
C THR A 11 -7.17 -8.95 2.50
N TYR A 12 -6.97 -8.04 1.55
CA TYR A 12 -5.89 -7.06 1.65
C TYR A 12 -6.21 -5.97 2.67
N PHE A 13 -7.48 -5.58 2.80
CA PHE A 13 -7.97 -4.70 3.84
C PHE A 13 -7.67 -5.26 5.24
N CYS A 14 -8.03 -6.52 5.51
CA CYS A 14 -7.77 -7.16 6.81
C CYS A 14 -6.27 -7.37 7.06
N MET A 15 -5.46 -7.64 6.02
CA MET A 15 -4.01 -7.76 6.16
C MET A 15 -3.37 -6.49 6.74
N TYR A 16 -3.91 -5.31 6.42
CA TYR A 16 -3.41 -4.04 6.97
C TYR A 16 -3.53 -3.95 8.50
N ALA A 17 -4.47 -4.68 9.10
CA ALA A 17 -4.62 -4.76 10.55
C ALA A 17 -3.45 -5.47 11.27
N PHE A 18 -2.62 -6.19 10.52
CA PHE A 18 -1.39 -6.81 11.04
C PHE A 18 -0.15 -5.98 10.73
N ARG A 19 -0.29 -4.94 9.91
CA ARG A 19 0.83 -4.11 9.46
C ARG A 19 0.86 -2.72 10.09
N LYS A 20 -0.28 -2.04 10.13
CA LYS A 20 -0.37 -0.59 10.41
C LYS A 20 -0.82 -0.19 11.81
N PRO A 21 -1.33 -1.07 12.69
CA PRO A 21 -1.82 -0.62 13.99
C PRO A 21 -0.78 0.11 14.83
N PHE A 22 0.49 -0.31 14.79
CA PHE A 22 1.54 0.33 15.58
C PHE A 22 1.62 1.85 15.33
N SER A 23 1.28 2.32 14.12
CA SER A 23 1.27 3.73 13.78
C SER A 23 0.05 4.50 14.36
N ALA A 24 -0.80 3.85 15.15
CA ALA A 24 -1.80 4.49 16.01
C ALA A 24 -1.26 4.80 17.43
N GLY A 25 -0.05 4.34 17.77
CA GLY A 25 0.70 4.74 18.95
C GLY A 25 1.62 5.90 18.69
N THR A 26 2.04 6.60 19.73
CA THR A 26 3.03 7.68 19.67
C THR A 26 4.37 7.27 20.25
N PHE A 27 4.37 6.33 21.21
CA PHE A 27 5.55 5.85 21.94
C PHE A 27 6.39 7.00 22.50
N GLU A 28 5.73 8.02 23.06
CA GLU A 28 6.35 9.26 23.53
C GLU A 28 7.43 9.02 24.58
N ASN A 29 8.45 9.87 24.54
CA ASN A 29 9.60 9.85 25.47
C ASN A 29 10.38 8.52 25.50
N GLN A 30 10.26 7.70 24.46
CA GLN A 30 11.02 6.47 24.34
C GLN A 30 11.97 6.57 23.15
N GLU A 31 13.24 6.30 23.43
CA GLU A 31 14.31 6.36 22.45
C GLU A 31 15.11 5.04 22.44
N ILE A 32 15.64 4.73 21.28
CA ILE A 32 16.58 3.62 21.08
C ILE A 32 17.63 4.03 20.06
N TRP A 33 18.90 3.82 20.39
CA TRP A 33 20.04 4.18 19.53
C TRP A 33 20.07 5.67 19.10
N GLY A 34 19.55 6.57 19.93
CA GLY A 34 19.46 8.01 19.61
C GLY A 34 18.33 8.37 18.64
N LEU A 35 17.42 7.45 18.37
CA LEU A 35 16.21 7.67 17.55
C LEU A 35 14.96 7.54 18.42
N GLY A 36 13.97 8.35 18.15
CA GLY A 36 12.62 8.14 18.72
C GLY A 36 12.10 6.74 18.35
N LEU A 37 11.47 6.06 19.28
CA LEU A 37 11.07 4.66 19.15
C LEU A 37 10.14 4.42 17.96
N MET A 38 9.21 5.34 17.70
CA MET A 38 8.33 5.29 16.52
C MET A 38 9.13 5.27 15.21
N SER A 39 10.14 6.13 15.10
CA SER A 39 11.01 6.18 13.93
C SER A 39 11.80 4.88 13.74
N ALA A 40 12.27 4.28 14.82
CA ALA A 40 12.96 2.98 14.77
C ALA A 40 12.04 1.86 14.27
N PHE A 41 10.77 1.83 14.68
CA PHE A 41 9.78 0.88 14.19
C PHE A 41 9.46 1.07 12.70
N VAL A 42 9.26 2.31 12.27
CA VAL A 42 8.99 2.65 10.86
C VAL A 42 10.17 2.24 9.98
N ILE A 43 11.40 2.59 10.37
CA ILE A 43 12.62 2.22 9.62
C ILE A 43 12.75 0.70 9.55
N SER A 44 12.61 0.00 10.67
CA SER A 44 12.70 -1.46 10.74
C SER A 44 11.70 -2.13 9.80
N GLN A 45 10.44 -1.71 9.85
CA GLN A 45 9.39 -2.27 9.01
C GLN A 45 9.59 -1.92 7.52
N LEU A 46 10.05 -0.71 7.21
CA LEU A 46 10.29 -0.28 5.83
C LEU A 46 11.43 -1.08 5.19
N LEU A 47 12.56 -1.23 5.89
CA LEU A 47 13.71 -1.98 5.39
C LEU A 47 13.36 -3.43 5.08
N VAL A 48 12.65 -4.09 6.01
CA VAL A 48 12.28 -5.48 5.79
C VAL A 48 11.19 -5.63 4.73
N TYR A 49 10.31 -4.65 4.59
CA TYR A 49 9.30 -4.67 3.53
C TYR A 49 9.95 -4.58 2.14
N MET A 50 11.03 -3.82 1.99
CA MET A 50 11.85 -3.82 0.78
C MET A 50 12.47 -5.21 0.54
N LEU A 51 13.10 -5.79 1.56
CA LEU A 51 13.70 -7.13 1.49
C LEU A 51 12.65 -8.20 1.13
N SER A 52 11.46 -8.10 1.72
CA SER A 52 10.34 -8.99 1.45
C SER A 52 9.90 -8.97 -0.01
N LYS A 53 9.96 -7.82 -0.68
CA LYS A 53 9.65 -7.73 -2.11
C LYS A 53 10.63 -8.57 -2.94
N PHE A 54 11.93 -8.48 -2.68
CA PHE A 54 12.93 -9.29 -3.39
C PHE A 54 12.71 -10.79 -3.20
N ILE A 55 12.47 -11.23 -1.96
CA ILE A 55 12.16 -12.63 -1.64
C ILE A 55 10.84 -13.04 -2.31
N GLY A 56 9.85 -12.16 -2.24
CA GLY A 56 8.51 -12.36 -2.79
C GLY A 56 8.49 -12.59 -4.30
N ILE A 57 9.42 -12.02 -5.06
CA ILE A 57 9.53 -12.25 -6.51
C ILE A 57 9.61 -13.76 -6.78
N LYS A 58 10.51 -14.47 -6.10
CA LYS A 58 10.71 -15.90 -6.28
C LYS A 58 9.56 -16.69 -5.67
N VAL A 59 9.22 -16.42 -4.42
CA VAL A 59 8.22 -17.19 -3.66
C VAL A 59 6.83 -17.08 -4.31
N VAL A 60 6.41 -15.89 -4.72
CA VAL A 60 5.08 -15.68 -5.33
C VAL A 60 5.01 -16.24 -6.75
N SER A 61 6.10 -16.10 -7.55
CA SER A 61 6.11 -16.58 -8.93
C SER A 61 6.13 -18.10 -9.06
N GLU A 62 6.75 -18.79 -8.10
CA GLU A 62 6.86 -20.26 -8.09
C GLU A 62 5.68 -20.94 -7.35
N MET A 63 4.80 -20.14 -6.71
CA MET A 63 3.75 -20.67 -5.85
C MET A 63 2.57 -21.23 -6.65
N ARG A 64 2.26 -22.50 -6.40
CA ARG A 64 1.08 -23.16 -6.96
C ARG A 64 -0.21 -22.57 -6.39
N ALA A 65 -1.26 -22.49 -7.23
CA ALA A 65 -2.54 -21.90 -6.86
C ALA A 65 -3.18 -22.54 -5.61
N GLU A 66 -3.03 -23.85 -5.45
CA GLU A 66 -3.58 -24.64 -4.33
C GLU A 66 -3.00 -24.27 -2.96
N TYR A 67 -1.75 -23.78 -2.91
CA TYR A 67 -1.09 -23.37 -1.64
C TYR A 67 -1.24 -21.89 -1.31
N ARG A 68 -1.73 -21.05 -2.23
CA ARG A 68 -1.78 -19.60 -2.04
C ARG A 68 -2.57 -19.16 -0.80
N ALA A 69 -3.76 -19.73 -0.58
CA ALA A 69 -4.58 -19.39 0.57
C ALA A 69 -3.90 -19.74 1.89
N TRP A 70 -3.35 -20.95 1.99
CA TRP A 70 -2.61 -21.41 3.17
C TRP A 70 -1.35 -20.58 3.42
N SER A 71 -0.66 -20.18 2.34
CA SER A 71 0.51 -19.31 2.45
C SER A 71 0.14 -17.92 2.95
N ILE A 72 -0.97 -17.32 2.48
CA ILE A 72 -1.47 -16.05 3.00
C ILE A 72 -1.75 -16.15 4.50
N LEU A 73 -2.48 -17.19 4.93
CA LEU A 73 -2.80 -17.39 6.35
C LEU A 73 -1.55 -17.65 7.19
N GLY A 74 -0.63 -18.47 6.70
CA GLY A 74 0.64 -18.74 7.39
C GLY A 74 1.51 -17.51 7.55
N LEU A 75 1.65 -16.70 6.49
CA LEU A 75 2.41 -15.43 6.53
C LEU A 75 1.78 -14.42 7.49
N ILE A 76 0.45 -14.30 7.50
CA ILE A 76 -0.24 -13.40 8.43
C ILE A 76 -0.17 -13.96 9.86
N GLY A 77 -0.22 -15.27 10.05
CA GLY A 77 0.01 -15.91 11.34
C GLY A 77 1.40 -15.60 11.92
N VAL A 78 2.45 -15.67 11.09
CA VAL A 78 3.80 -15.24 11.50
C VAL A 78 3.84 -13.76 11.87
N ALA A 79 3.15 -12.91 11.09
CA ALA A 79 3.07 -11.48 11.39
C ALA A 79 2.36 -11.21 12.72
N GLU A 80 1.28 -11.94 13.01
CA GLU A 80 0.56 -11.82 14.30
C GLU A 80 1.42 -12.31 15.47
N LEU A 81 2.12 -13.44 15.33
CA LEU A 81 3.07 -13.91 16.36
C LEU A 81 4.17 -12.88 16.64
N ALA A 82 4.64 -12.16 15.61
CA ALA A 82 5.56 -11.05 15.79
C ALA A 82 4.92 -9.89 16.57
N LEU A 83 3.62 -9.59 16.37
CA LEU A 83 2.90 -8.59 17.16
C LEU A 83 2.71 -9.03 18.61
N VAL A 84 2.52 -10.32 18.87
CA VAL A 84 2.54 -10.88 20.25
C VAL A 84 3.91 -10.63 20.87
N GLY A 85 4.99 -10.93 20.18
CA GLY A 85 6.36 -10.62 20.63
C GLY A 85 6.57 -9.13 20.88
N PHE A 86 6.05 -8.28 19.98
CA PHE A 86 6.07 -6.82 20.14
C PHE A 86 5.34 -6.36 21.41
N ALA A 87 4.25 -7.01 21.78
CA ALA A 87 3.51 -6.69 22.99
C ALA A 87 4.31 -6.99 24.28
N VAL A 88 4.98 -8.15 24.34
CA VAL A 88 5.51 -8.69 25.61
C VAL A 88 7.02 -8.51 25.81
N LEU A 89 7.80 -8.42 24.74
CA LEU A 89 9.26 -8.35 24.81
C LEU A 89 9.77 -6.94 25.21
N PRO A 90 11.01 -6.81 25.76
CA PRO A 90 11.59 -5.50 26.06
C PRO A 90 11.92 -4.71 24.77
N VAL A 91 12.09 -3.38 24.92
CA VAL A 91 12.18 -2.41 23.82
C VAL A 91 13.14 -2.80 22.68
N PRO A 92 14.40 -3.25 22.89
CA PRO A 92 15.28 -3.62 21.79
C PRO A 92 14.71 -4.71 20.90
N TRP A 93 14.07 -5.71 21.52
CA TRP A 93 13.46 -6.82 20.80
C TRP A 93 12.16 -6.44 20.07
N LYS A 94 11.48 -5.38 20.51
CA LYS A 94 10.31 -4.86 19.79
C LYS A 94 10.67 -4.38 18.39
N VAL A 95 11.84 -3.76 18.19
CA VAL A 95 12.33 -3.37 16.86
C VAL A 95 12.55 -4.60 15.97
N VAL A 96 13.11 -5.67 16.56
CA VAL A 96 13.30 -6.95 15.86
C VAL A 96 11.96 -7.59 15.52
N MET A 97 10.97 -7.51 16.41
CA MET A 97 9.61 -8.01 16.12
C MET A 97 8.94 -7.25 14.98
N MET A 98 9.13 -5.93 14.88
CA MET A 98 8.64 -5.14 13.73
C MET A 98 9.32 -5.54 12.42
N PHE A 99 10.61 -5.90 12.47
CA PHE A 99 11.31 -6.48 11.32
C PHE A 99 10.69 -7.82 10.92
N ILE A 100 10.49 -8.74 11.88
CA ILE A 100 9.88 -10.05 11.62
C ILE A 100 8.44 -9.89 11.10
N ASN A 101 7.67 -8.95 11.63
CA ASN A 101 6.30 -8.65 11.18
C ASN A 101 6.26 -8.20 9.72
N GLY A 102 7.14 -7.30 9.31
CA GLY A 102 7.12 -6.74 7.95
C GLY A 102 7.50 -7.74 6.86
N LEU A 103 8.33 -8.75 7.18
CA LEU A 103 8.86 -9.71 6.20
C LEU A 103 7.75 -10.50 5.49
N PRO A 104 6.83 -11.19 6.18
CA PRO A 104 5.76 -11.93 5.54
C PRO A 104 4.75 -11.03 4.82
N LEU A 105 4.46 -9.86 5.35
CA LEU A 105 3.39 -9.00 4.84
C LEU A 105 3.69 -8.38 3.47
N GLY A 106 4.96 -8.17 3.13
CA GLY A 106 5.34 -7.68 1.80
C GLY A 106 5.05 -8.65 0.65
N MET A 107 4.92 -9.95 0.94
CA MET A 107 4.60 -10.98 -0.06
C MET A 107 3.09 -11.14 -0.28
N VAL A 108 2.25 -10.79 0.69
CA VAL A 108 0.80 -11.02 0.63
C VAL A 108 0.15 -10.28 -0.53
N PHE A 109 0.60 -9.05 -0.85
CA PHE A 109 0.09 -8.29 -1.99
C PHE A 109 0.18 -9.07 -3.31
N GLY A 110 1.36 -9.61 -3.61
CA GLY A 110 1.57 -10.40 -4.82
C GLY A 110 0.71 -11.67 -4.86
N MET A 111 0.52 -12.32 -3.72
CA MET A 111 -0.33 -13.52 -3.64
C MET A 111 -1.80 -13.21 -3.87
N VAL A 112 -2.32 -12.11 -3.30
CA VAL A 112 -3.70 -11.66 -3.53
C VAL A 112 -3.89 -11.22 -4.98
N LEU A 113 -2.93 -10.45 -5.53
CA LEU A 113 -2.96 -10.02 -6.92
C LEU A 113 -2.98 -11.23 -7.88
N ALA A 114 -2.27 -12.33 -7.56
CA ALA A 114 -2.23 -13.53 -8.38
C ALA A 114 -3.59 -14.25 -8.52
N TYR A 115 -4.58 -13.99 -7.65
CA TYR A 115 -5.97 -14.43 -7.84
C TYR A 115 -6.75 -13.57 -8.83
N LEU A 116 -6.30 -12.33 -9.04
CA LEU A 116 -6.94 -11.35 -9.92
C LEU A 116 -6.30 -11.31 -11.31
N GLU A 117 -5.06 -11.78 -11.41
CA GLU A 117 -4.29 -11.81 -12.66
C GLU A 117 -4.96 -12.69 -13.73
N GLY A 118 -4.81 -12.27 -14.99
CA GLY A 118 -5.34 -12.99 -16.13
C GLY A 118 -6.83 -12.76 -16.40
N ARG A 119 -7.45 -11.77 -15.73
CA ARG A 119 -8.84 -11.35 -15.97
C ARG A 119 -8.89 -10.10 -16.85
N ARG A 120 -9.94 -9.98 -17.67
CA ARG A 120 -10.14 -8.87 -18.61
C ARG A 120 -10.10 -7.48 -17.96
N GLN A 121 -10.47 -7.37 -16.68
CA GLN A 121 -10.52 -6.08 -15.96
C GLN A 121 -9.46 -5.98 -14.86
N THR A 122 -8.26 -6.48 -15.10
CA THR A 122 -7.17 -6.46 -14.13
C THR A 122 -6.84 -5.03 -13.63
N GLU A 123 -6.95 -4.00 -14.52
CA GLU A 123 -6.74 -2.58 -14.15
C GLU A 123 -7.74 -2.11 -13.06
N ALA A 124 -9.04 -2.37 -13.28
CA ALA A 124 -10.08 -1.99 -12.32
C ALA A 124 -9.94 -2.76 -10.99
N LEU A 125 -9.58 -4.03 -11.06
CA LEU A 125 -9.33 -4.87 -9.88
C LEU A 125 -8.10 -4.38 -9.10
N SER A 126 -7.05 -3.97 -9.79
CA SER A 126 -5.85 -3.38 -9.17
C SER A 126 -6.14 -2.03 -8.53
N ALA A 127 -6.98 -1.19 -9.18
CA ALA A 127 -7.43 0.08 -8.61
C ALA A 127 -8.26 -0.13 -7.33
N ALA A 128 -9.17 -1.12 -7.32
CA ALA A 128 -9.93 -1.49 -6.13
C ALA A 128 -9.01 -1.98 -5.00
N LEU A 129 -7.99 -2.77 -5.33
CA LEU A 129 -6.99 -3.21 -4.36
C LEU A 129 -6.17 -2.03 -3.81
N CYS A 130 -5.87 -1.03 -4.65
CA CYS A 130 -5.23 0.21 -4.20
C CYS A 130 -6.14 1.03 -3.27
N ALA A 131 -7.44 1.13 -3.56
CA ALA A 131 -8.39 1.78 -2.66
C ALA A 131 -8.44 1.08 -1.28
N SER A 132 -8.32 -0.25 -1.24
CA SER A 132 -8.38 -1.02 0.00
C SER A 132 -7.28 -0.64 0.99
N PHE A 133 -6.04 -0.43 0.55
CA PHE A 133 -4.97 -0.09 1.48
C PHE A 133 -5.06 1.35 2.00
N ILE A 134 -5.66 2.28 1.26
CA ILE A 134 -5.89 3.64 1.74
C ILE A 134 -6.93 3.63 2.86
N ILE A 135 -8.11 3.04 2.61
CA ILE A 135 -9.19 2.98 3.59
C ILE A 135 -8.77 2.16 4.81
N SER A 136 -8.14 1.01 4.59
CA SER A 136 -7.75 0.12 5.70
C SER A 136 -6.73 0.77 6.64
N SER A 137 -5.79 1.56 6.12
CA SER A 137 -4.84 2.30 6.96
C SER A 137 -5.57 3.22 7.94
N GLY A 138 -6.56 3.98 7.47
CA GLY A 138 -7.37 4.85 8.32
C GLY A 138 -8.23 4.09 9.32
N VAL A 139 -8.95 3.06 8.88
CA VAL A 139 -9.83 2.26 9.74
C VAL A 139 -9.04 1.54 10.83
N VAL A 140 -7.94 0.90 10.48
CA VAL A 140 -7.08 0.18 11.41
C VAL A 140 -6.50 1.11 12.49
N LYS A 141 -6.08 2.31 12.10
CA LYS A 141 -5.62 3.34 13.07
C LYS A 141 -6.75 3.85 13.95
N SER A 142 -7.94 4.07 13.38
CA SER A 142 -9.12 4.44 14.17
C SER A 142 -9.45 3.40 15.22
N VAL A 143 -9.44 2.11 14.86
CA VAL A 143 -9.66 1.00 15.80
C VAL A 143 -8.55 0.96 16.85
N GLY A 144 -7.27 1.03 16.42
CA GLY A 144 -6.13 1.03 17.34
C GLY A 144 -6.19 2.20 18.33
N ARG A 145 -6.46 3.42 17.85
CA ARG A 145 -6.58 4.60 18.70
C ARG A 145 -7.77 4.49 19.67
N SER A 146 -8.88 3.92 19.22
CA SER A 146 -10.04 3.66 20.10
C SER A 146 -9.71 2.68 21.22
N LEU A 147 -8.94 1.63 20.95
CA LEU A 147 -8.49 0.69 21.98
C LEU A 147 -7.62 1.38 23.04
N VAL A 148 -6.71 2.25 22.60
CA VAL A 148 -5.85 3.00 23.53
C VAL A 148 -6.66 4.01 24.36
N GLN A 149 -7.49 4.83 23.70
CA GLN A 149 -8.16 5.95 24.36
C GLN A 149 -9.38 5.51 25.21
N TYR A 150 -10.21 4.61 24.71
CA TYR A 150 -11.46 4.25 25.39
C TYR A 150 -11.35 3.00 26.28
N LEU A 151 -10.45 2.07 25.94
CA LEU A 151 -10.27 0.83 26.67
C LEU A 151 -8.97 0.79 27.50
N GLY A 152 -8.14 1.85 27.44
CA GLY A 152 -6.91 1.94 28.22
C GLY A 152 -5.85 0.90 27.83
N VAL A 153 -5.93 0.35 26.64
CA VAL A 153 -4.96 -0.63 26.13
C VAL A 153 -3.61 0.05 25.93
N SER A 154 -2.51 -0.57 26.35
CA SER A 154 -1.18 -0.02 26.13
C SER A 154 -0.84 0.04 24.62
N GLU A 155 -0.09 1.05 24.19
CA GLU A 155 0.32 1.20 22.80
C GLU A 155 1.10 -0.01 22.25
N PHE A 156 1.77 -0.77 23.12
CA PHE A 156 2.47 -2.00 22.73
C PHE A 156 1.55 -3.21 22.53
N MET A 157 0.45 -3.31 23.31
CA MET A 157 -0.51 -4.40 23.15
C MET A 157 -1.52 -4.14 22.03
N MET A 158 -1.76 -2.89 21.73
CA MET A 158 -2.77 -2.45 20.76
C MET A 158 -2.60 -3.12 19.38
N PRO A 159 -1.39 -3.22 18.77
CA PRO A 159 -1.24 -3.83 17.44
C PRO A 159 -1.68 -5.30 17.39
N MET A 160 -1.32 -6.08 18.39
CA MET A 160 -1.77 -7.48 18.55
C MET A 160 -3.29 -7.59 18.63
N LEU A 161 -3.92 -6.77 19.47
CA LEU A 161 -5.39 -6.81 19.64
C LEU A 161 -6.12 -6.41 18.37
N VAL A 162 -5.63 -5.43 17.64
CA VAL A 162 -6.19 -5.06 16.33
C VAL A 162 -6.05 -6.23 15.35
N GLY A 163 -4.90 -6.88 15.27
CA GLY A 163 -4.70 -8.09 14.47
C GLY A 163 -5.74 -9.17 14.81
N LEU A 164 -5.93 -9.48 16.08
CA LEU A 164 -6.92 -10.47 16.54
C LEU A 164 -8.37 -10.09 16.17
N ILE A 165 -8.75 -8.81 16.25
CA ILE A 165 -10.09 -8.34 15.83
C ILE A 165 -10.31 -8.58 14.33
N PHE A 166 -9.30 -8.36 13.51
CA PHE A 166 -9.41 -8.53 12.06
C PHE A 166 -9.11 -9.96 11.57
N PHE A 167 -8.69 -10.86 12.45
CA PHE A 167 -8.38 -12.23 12.07
C PHE A 167 -9.62 -13.03 11.58
N PRO A 168 -10.79 -13.02 12.27
CA PRO A 168 -11.98 -13.70 11.78
C PRO A 168 -12.47 -13.22 10.40
N PRO A 169 -12.64 -11.91 10.14
CA PRO A 169 -13.00 -11.44 8.81
C PRO A 169 -11.94 -11.76 7.75
N LEU A 170 -10.64 -11.80 8.10
CA LEU A 170 -9.59 -12.26 7.21
C LEU A 170 -9.80 -13.72 6.78
N LEU A 171 -10.10 -14.62 7.71
CA LEU A 171 -10.36 -16.03 7.38
C LEU A 171 -11.51 -16.17 6.39
N LEU A 172 -12.60 -15.43 6.59
CA LEU A 172 -13.75 -15.41 5.67
C LEU A 172 -13.37 -14.85 4.30
N ALA A 173 -12.57 -13.79 4.27
CA ALA A 173 -12.10 -13.18 3.02
C ALA A 173 -11.19 -14.12 2.23
N VAL A 174 -10.21 -14.77 2.88
CA VAL A 174 -9.30 -15.73 2.24
C VAL A 174 -10.06 -16.96 1.76
N TRP A 175 -11.00 -17.47 2.55
CA TRP A 175 -11.87 -18.57 2.14
C TRP A 175 -12.71 -18.21 0.90
N SER A 176 -13.28 -17.00 0.85
CA SER A 176 -14.01 -16.50 -0.32
C SER A 176 -13.07 -16.33 -1.52
N LEU A 177 -11.85 -15.87 -1.30
CA LEU A 177 -10.84 -15.70 -2.33
C LEU A 177 -10.42 -17.05 -2.94
N GLN A 178 -10.27 -18.10 -2.12
CA GLN A 178 -9.94 -19.45 -2.56
C GLN A 178 -11.06 -20.06 -3.45
N ARG A 179 -12.32 -19.70 -3.21
CA ARG A 179 -13.47 -20.16 -4.00
C ARG A 179 -13.67 -19.38 -5.31
N THR A 180 -12.82 -18.42 -5.59
CA THR A 180 -12.89 -17.66 -6.83
C THR A 180 -12.56 -18.57 -8.02
N PRO A 181 -13.45 -18.69 -9.03
CA PRO A 181 -13.19 -19.54 -10.19
C PRO A 181 -11.96 -19.03 -10.96
N PRO A 182 -11.20 -19.90 -11.62
CA PRO A 182 -10.08 -19.51 -12.47
C PRO A 182 -10.55 -18.60 -13.62
N PRO A 183 -9.63 -17.83 -14.26
CA PRO A 183 -9.94 -17.06 -15.46
C PRO A 183 -10.52 -17.96 -16.56
N ASP A 184 -11.59 -17.50 -17.22
CA ASP A 184 -12.23 -18.22 -18.31
C ASP A 184 -11.44 -18.09 -19.64
N GLU A 185 -11.92 -18.77 -20.72
CA GLU A 185 -11.24 -18.73 -22.01
C GLU A 185 -11.25 -17.33 -22.61
N HIS A 186 -12.30 -16.57 -22.42
CA HIS A 186 -12.45 -15.21 -22.91
C HIS A 186 -11.51 -14.23 -22.18
N ASP A 187 -11.28 -14.47 -20.88
CA ASP A 187 -10.26 -13.77 -20.09
C ASP A 187 -8.86 -14.06 -20.63
N ARG A 188 -8.59 -15.29 -21.06
CA ARG A 188 -7.30 -15.72 -21.61
C ARG A 188 -7.01 -15.17 -22.99
N GLU A 189 -8.02 -15.10 -23.86
CA GLU A 189 -7.90 -14.53 -25.22
C GLU A 189 -7.65 -13.02 -25.20
N SER A 190 -8.24 -12.30 -24.23
CA SER A 190 -8.05 -10.86 -24.08
C SER A 190 -6.69 -10.48 -23.43
N ARG A 191 -5.86 -11.47 -23.11
CA ARG A 191 -4.60 -11.32 -22.41
C ARG A 191 -3.49 -10.90 -23.37
N SER A 192 -2.86 -9.75 -23.14
CA SER A 192 -1.55 -9.49 -23.69
C SER A 192 -0.56 -10.50 -23.11
N GLU A 193 0.04 -11.35 -23.95
CA GLU A 193 1.06 -12.32 -23.52
C GLU A 193 2.15 -11.63 -22.72
N ARG A 194 2.25 -11.93 -21.43
CA ARG A 194 3.41 -11.55 -20.61
C ARG A 194 4.62 -12.35 -21.10
N ARG A 195 5.36 -11.82 -22.05
CA ARG A 195 6.62 -12.44 -22.46
C ARG A 195 7.66 -12.25 -21.38
N ALA A 196 8.27 -13.36 -20.93
CA ALA A 196 9.44 -13.29 -20.07
C ALA A 196 10.56 -12.55 -20.79
N MET A 197 11.08 -11.48 -20.17
CA MET A 197 12.21 -10.74 -20.75
C MET A 197 13.52 -11.48 -20.49
N SER A 198 14.29 -11.74 -21.54
CA SER A 198 15.66 -12.22 -21.42
C SER A 198 16.57 -11.14 -20.77
N ARG A 199 17.72 -11.55 -20.25
CA ARG A 199 18.70 -10.62 -19.67
C ARG A 199 19.14 -9.56 -20.69
N GLY A 200 19.32 -9.94 -21.96
CA GLY A 200 19.67 -9.02 -23.05
C GLY A 200 18.57 -7.98 -23.32
N GLN A 201 17.31 -8.41 -23.38
CA GLN A 201 16.16 -7.52 -23.56
C GLN A 201 16.00 -6.53 -22.40
N ARG A 202 16.21 -6.96 -21.16
CA ARG A 202 16.20 -6.06 -19.99
C ARG A 202 17.27 -4.98 -20.09
N ASN A 203 18.49 -5.37 -20.45
CA ASN A 203 19.60 -4.42 -20.60
C ASN A 203 19.35 -3.44 -21.76
N GLN A 204 18.82 -3.89 -22.88
CA GLN A 204 18.46 -3.02 -24.01
C GLN A 204 17.35 -2.03 -23.63
N PHE A 205 16.32 -2.49 -22.93
CA PHE A 205 15.24 -1.62 -22.43
C PHE A 205 15.79 -0.55 -21.47
N LEU A 206 16.60 -0.97 -20.49
CA LEU A 206 17.24 -0.05 -19.55
C LEU A 206 18.13 0.96 -20.29
N ALA A 207 18.99 0.51 -21.21
CA ALA A 207 19.87 1.40 -21.98
C ALA A 207 19.09 2.44 -22.81
N ALA A 208 17.94 2.02 -23.39
CA ALA A 208 17.13 2.90 -24.22
C ALA A 208 16.36 3.96 -23.42
N TYR A 209 15.91 3.63 -22.19
CA TYR A 209 14.97 4.47 -21.42
C TYR A 209 15.52 4.90 -20.05
N TRP A 210 16.80 4.63 -19.71
CA TRP A 210 17.36 4.84 -18.38
C TRP A 210 17.18 6.27 -17.82
N PRO A 211 17.29 7.39 -18.60
CA PRO A 211 17.15 8.70 -17.98
C PRO A 211 15.73 8.95 -17.49
N GLY A 212 14.73 8.57 -18.32
CA GLY A 212 13.33 8.68 -17.94
C GLY A 212 12.96 7.75 -16.78
N LEU A 213 13.45 6.50 -16.82
CA LEU A 213 13.23 5.54 -15.74
C LEU A 213 13.87 5.99 -14.42
N ALA A 214 15.10 6.49 -14.45
CA ALA A 214 15.78 7.01 -13.27
C ALA A 214 15.01 8.17 -12.64
N LEU A 215 14.50 9.10 -13.47
CA LEU A 215 13.67 10.20 -13.00
C LEU A 215 12.35 9.70 -12.39
N LEU A 216 11.65 8.77 -13.05
CA LEU A 216 10.41 8.18 -12.53
C LEU A 216 10.64 7.45 -11.21
N VAL A 217 11.72 6.66 -11.10
CA VAL A 217 12.11 5.98 -9.86
C VAL A 217 12.42 6.99 -8.75
N PHE A 218 13.17 8.04 -9.06
CA PHE A 218 13.48 9.10 -8.09
C PHE A 218 12.20 9.75 -7.57
N VAL A 219 11.30 10.17 -8.47
CA VAL A 219 10.00 10.75 -8.08
C VAL A 219 9.19 9.77 -7.24
N TYR A 220 9.15 8.50 -7.63
CA TYR A 220 8.43 7.47 -6.89
C TYR A 220 9.00 7.24 -5.48
N VAL A 221 10.33 7.22 -5.32
CA VAL A 221 10.98 7.07 -4.02
C VAL A 221 10.66 8.26 -3.11
N VAL A 222 10.84 9.50 -3.59
CA VAL A 222 10.53 10.71 -2.82
C VAL A 222 9.06 10.73 -2.41
N LEU A 223 8.17 10.45 -3.37
CA LEU A 223 6.73 10.35 -3.12
C LEU A 223 6.41 9.30 -2.05
N THR A 224 7.03 8.12 -2.13
CA THR A 224 6.81 7.04 -1.18
C THR A 224 7.26 7.42 0.23
N VAL A 225 8.42 8.09 0.36
CA VAL A 225 8.91 8.58 1.66
C VAL A 225 7.94 9.57 2.28
N ILE A 226 7.53 10.61 1.54
CA ILE A 226 6.63 11.65 2.06
C ILE A 226 5.25 11.05 2.40
N ARG A 227 4.71 10.19 1.53
CA ARG A 227 3.44 9.49 1.77
C ARG A 227 3.51 8.61 3.03
N THR A 228 4.61 7.87 3.19
CA THR A 228 4.80 6.98 4.35
C THR A 228 4.95 7.80 5.63
N ALA A 229 5.69 8.91 5.60
CA ALA A 229 5.79 9.81 6.74
C ALA A 229 4.41 10.37 7.16
N ARG A 230 3.60 10.87 6.19
CA ARG A 230 2.23 11.31 6.48
C ARG A 230 1.37 10.20 7.09
N ASP A 231 1.52 8.97 6.59
CA ASP A 231 0.74 7.82 7.05
C ASP A 231 1.20 7.34 8.44
N ASP A 232 2.48 7.14 8.66
CA ASP A 232 2.99 6.54 9.88
C ASP A 232 3.05 7.52 11.07
N PHE A 233 3.29 8.80 10.81
CA PHE A 233 3.26 9.86 11.82
C PHE A 233 1.91 10.60 11.86
N GLY A 234 0.85 9.96 11.41
CA GLY A 234 -0.47 10.57 11.32
C GLY A 234 -1.04 10.99 12.67
N VAL A 235 -0.73 10.29 13.77
CA VAL A 235 -1.21 10.64 15.12
C VAL A 235 -0.60 11.95 15.59
N GLU A 236 0.72 12.11 15.41
CA GLU A 236 1.44 13.33 15.75
C GLU A 236 0.94 14.51 14.90
N ILE A 237 0.79 14.31 13.59
CA ILE A 237 0.26 15.37 12.70
C ILE A 237 -1.14 15.81 13.12
N TRP A 238 -2.07 14.87 13.38
CA TRP A 238 -3.42 15.22 13.81
C TRP A 238 -3.43 15.92 15.17
N ARG A 239 -2.55 15.53 16.09
CA ARG A 239 -2.41 16.18 17.38
C ARG A 239 -1.89 17.61 17.23
N ASP A 240 -0.88 17.84 16.42
CA ASP A 240 -0.33 19.18 16.15
C ASP A 240 -1.36 20.09 15.46
N LEU A 241 -2.30 19.49 14.71
CA LEU A 241 -3.45 20.18 14.12
C LEU A 241 -4.62 20.39 15.12
N GLY A 242 -4.47 20.01 16.40
CA GLY A 242 -5.47 20.20 17.44
C GLY A 242 -6.65 19.21 17.43
N VAL A 243 -6.55 18.09 16.70
CA VAL A 243 -7.65 17.11 16.51
C VAL A 243 -7.25 15.68 16.90
N GLY A 244 -6.09 15.50 17.54
CA GLY A 244 -5.48 14.19 17.81
C GLY A 244 -6.24 13.25 18.76
N GLU A 245 -7.27 13.73 19.47
CA GLU A 245 -8.07 12.93 20.41
C GLU A 245 -9.31 12.27 19.78
N GLN A 246 -9.51 12.40 18.48
CA GLN A 246 -10.68 11.86 17.80
C GLN A 246 -10.28 10.66 16.92
N PRO A 247 -10.45 9.39 17.38
CA PRO A 247 -10.03 8.22 16.60
C PRO A 247 -10.66 8.13 15.21
N GLN A 248 -11.89 8.64 15.05
CA GLN A 248 -12.63 8.57 13.78
C GLN A 248 -12.02 9.41 12.65
N VAL A 249 -11.20 10.42 12.93
CA VAL A 249 -10.63 11.29 11.89
C VAL A 249 -9.74 10.53 10.92
N PHE A 250 -9.08 9.46 11.38
CA PHE A 250 -8.24 8.62 10.50
C PHE A 250 -9.08 7.89 9.46
N ALA A 251 -10.16 7.22 9.87
CA ALA A 251 -11.03 6.51 8.94
C ALA A 251 -11.77 7.48 8.01
N GLN A 252 -12.25 8.60 8.52
CA GLN A 252 -12.97 9.61 7.75
C GLN A 252 -12.08 10.23 6.67
N SER A 253 -10.90 10.73 7.04
CA SER A 253 -9.98 11.35 6.09
C SER A 253 -9.51 10.38 5.02
N GLU A 254 -9.08 9.17 5.39
CA GLU A 254 -8.60 8.20 4.42
C GLU A 254 -9.72 7.65 3.52
N THR A 255 -10.97 7.58 4.00
CA THR A 255 -12.11 7.23 3.15
C THR A 255 -12.37 8.30 2.08
N ILE A 256 -12.36 9.57 2.46
CA ILE A 256 -12.50 10.69 1.50
C ILE A 256 -11.35 10.66 0.49
N VAL A 257 -10.11 10.50 0.97
CA VAL A 257 -8.92 10.38 0.11
C VAL A 257 -9.08 9.23 -0.88
N ALA A 258 -9.47 8.03 -0.41
CA ALA A 258 -9.62 6.87 -1.27
C ALA A 258 -10.69 7.08 -2.35
N LEU A 259 -11.82 7.69 -2.01
CA LEU A 259 -12.88 8.01 -2.98
C LEU A 259 -12.38 9.00 -4.04
N CYS A 260 -11.72 10.09 -3.62
CA CYS A 260 -11.16 11.08 -4.55
C CYS A 260 -10.07 10.45 -5.45
N VAL A 261 -9.16 9.69 -4.87
CA VAL A 261 -8.06 9.02 -5.61
C VAL A 261 -8.61 8.02 -6.62
N THR A 262 -9.59 7.21 -6.22
CA THR A 262 -10.21 6.22 -7.10
C THR A 262 -10.95 6.90 -8.25
N ALA A 263 -11.72 7.95 -7.97
CA ALA A 263 -12.44 8.71 -8.99
C ALA A 263 -11.48 9.36 -9.99
N LEU A 264 -10.41 10.03 -9.52
CA LEU A 264 -9.43 10.69 -10.38
C LEU A 264 -8.64 9.69 -11.24
N ASN A 265 -8.21 8.56 -10.67
CA ASN A 265 -7.49 7.55 -11.44
C ASN A 265 -8.41 6.80 -12.42
N ALA A 266 -9.72 6.63 -12.11
CA ALA A 266 -10.68 6.04 -13.03
C ALA A 266 -10.87 6.87 -14.31
N LEU A 267 -10.72 8.20 -14.25
CA LEU A 267 -10.76 9.05 -15.44
C LEU A 267 -9.67 8.71 -16.46
N ALA A 268 -8.49 8.27 -16.00
CA ALA A 268 -7.40 7.87 -16.88
C ALA A 268 -7.71 6.59 -17.70
N ILE A 269 -8.60 5.72 -17.22
CA ILE A 269 -8.99 4.48 -17.89
C ILE A 269 -9.76 4.78 -19.19
N TRP A 270 -10.49 5.88 -19.27
CA TRP A 270 -11.29 6.25 -20.46
C TRP A 270 -10.43 6.79 -21.60
N ILE A 271 -9.14 7.05 -21.38
CA ILE A 271 -8.25 7.58 -22.41
C ILE A 271 -7.67 6.41 -23.21
N THR A 272 -8.08 6.26 -24.47
CA THR A 272 -7.70 5.13 -25.33
C THR A 272 -6.27 5.22 -25.87
N GLY A 273 -5.71 6.41 -26.04
CA GLY A 273 -4.35 6.61 -26.57
C GLY A 273 -3.29 6.52 -25.49
N ASN A 274 -2.31 5.60 -25.62
CA ASN A 274 -1.27 5.39 -24.60
C ASN A 274 -0.46 6.66 -24.28
N LEU A 275 0.00 7.41 -25.27
CA LEU A 275 0.74 8.65 -25.06
C LEU A 275 -0.13 9.76 -24.47
N ALA A 276 -1.41 9.85 -24.89
CA ALA A 276 -2.35 10.79 -24.32
C ALA A 276 -2.62 10.47 -22.86
N ALA A 277 -2.82 9.18 -22.52
CA ALA A 277 -3.00 8.72 -21.14
C ALA A 277 -1.79 9.07 -20.26
N ILE A 278 -0.56 8.82 -20.72
CA ILE A 278 0.66 9.19 -20.00
C ILE A 278 0.71 10.71 -19.76
N ARG A 279 0.47 11.55 -20.79
CA ARG A 279 0.52 13.00 -20.65
C ARG A 279 -0.50 13.51 -19.65
N VAL A 280 -1.76 13.07 -19.76
CA VAL A 280 -2.84 13.45 -18.82
C VAL A 280 -2.50 13.01 -17.41
N THR A 281 -1.99 11.79 -17.23
CA THR A 281 -1.58 11.29 -15.92
C THR A 281 -0.43 12.11 -15.33
N ILE A 282 0.56 12.49 -16.12
CA ILE A 282 1.66 13.36 -15.64
C ILE A 282 1.12 14.74 -15.24
N VAL A 283 0.23 15.34 -16.03
CA VAL A 283 -0.41 16.62 -15.66
C VAL A 283 -1.20 16.48 -14.35
N LEU A 284 -1.95 15.40 -14.20
CA LEU A 284 -2.68 15.12 -12.97
C LEU A 284 -1.74 14.95 -11.76
N MET A 285 -0.61 14.26 -11.94
CA MET A 285 0.41 14.13 -10.90
C MET A 285 1.02 15.48 -10.52
N CYS A 286 1.34 16.32 -11.49
CA CYS A 286 1.84 17.68 -11.24
C CYS A 286 0.80 18.53 -10.48
N ALA A 287 -0.47 18.46 -10.88
CA ALA A 287 -1.56 19.14 -10.17
C ALA A 287 -1.73 18.61 -8.73
N ALA A 288 -1.56 17.30 -8.52
CA ALA A 288 -1.60 16.67 -7.21
C ALA A 288 -0.44 17.14 -6.30
N PHE A 289 0.78 17.25 -6.84
CA PHE A 289 1.90 17.82 -6.08
C PHE A 289 1.70 19.32 -5.78
N ALA A 290 1.16 20.09 -6.72
CA ALA A 290 0.81 21.48 -6.49
C ALA A 290 -0.25 21.62 -5.38
N LEU A 291 -1.22 20.69 -5.31
CA LEU A 291 -2.21 20.62 -4.23
C LEU A 291 -1.54 20.41 -2.86
N VAL A 292 -0.52 19.53 -2.75
CA VAL A 292 0.22 19.34 -1.49
C VAL A 292 0.90 20.64 -1.06
N ILE A 293 1.57 21.33 -1.99
CA ILE A 293 2.25 22.60 -1.72
C ILE A 293 1.25 23.67 -1.29
N ALA A 294 0.12 23.80 -2.00
CA ALA A 294 -0.93 24.74 -1.66
C ALA A 294 -1.56 24.43 -0.28
N ALA A 295 -1.77 23.15 0.03
CA ALA A 295 -2.28 22.72 1.33
C ALA A 295 -1.29 23.05 2.46
N ALA A 296 0.01 22.81 2.26
CA ALA A 296 1.04 23.17 3.24
C ALA A 296 1.10 24.69 3.48
N TRP A 297 0.97 25.48 2.42
CA TRP A 297 0.95 26.95 2.52
C TRP A 297 -0.33 27.46 3.19
N GLY A 298 -1.47 26.88 2.83
CA GLY A 298 -2.75 27.20 3.46
C GLY A 298 -2.77 26.84 4.95
N GLN A 299 -2.13 25.74 5.35
CA GLN A 299 -1.98 25.39 6.77
C GLN A 299 -1.04 26.36 7.49
N ALA A 300 0.09 26.73 6.90
CA ALA A 300 1.02 27.70 7.46
C ALA A 300 0.38 29.09 7.68
N SER A 301 -0.58 29.47 6.83
CA SER A 301 -1.35 30.71 6.96
C SER A 301 -2.61 30.57 7.84
N ALA A 302 -2.80 29.43 8.50
CA ALA A 302 -3.99 29.10 9.31
C ALA A 302 -5.33 29.28 8.56
N SER A 303 -5.33 29.14 7.22
CA SER A 303 -6.52 29.32 6.38
C SER A 303 -7.28 28.02 6.12
N LEU A 304 -6.71 26.86 6.48
CA LEU A 304 -7.31 25.55 6.26
C LEU A 304 -7.68 24.87 7.58
N SER A 305 -8.81 24.14 7.56
CA SER A 305 -9.11 23.22 8.66
C SER A 305 -8.20 21.97 8.59
N ALA A 306 -7.94 21.35 9.74
CA ALA A 306 -7.13 20.14 9.86
C ALA A 306 -7.59 19.03 8.89
N MET A 307 -8.90 18.82 8.77
CA MET A 307 -9.48 17.82 7.87
C MET A 307 -9.19 18.12 6.41
N VAL A 308 -9.38 19.37 5.97
CA VAL A 308 -9.11 19.80 4.58
C VAL A 308 -7.63 19.66 4.26
N PHE A 309 -6.75 20.06 5.16
CA PHE A 309 -5.30 19.91 5.01
C PHE A 309 -4.91 18.43 4.83
N MET A 310 -5.35 17.56 5.74
CA MET A 310 -5.00 16.14 5.72
C MET A 310 -5.57 15.42 4.49
N VAL A 311 -6.80 15.77 4.08
CA VAL A 311 -7.40 15.19 2.85
C VAL A 311 -6.66 15.69 1.61
N ALA A 312 -6.36 16.99 1.50
CA ALA A 312 -5.63 17.55 0.35
C ALA A 312 -4.23 16.94 0.22
N CYS A 313 -3.48 16.81 1.33
CA CYS A 313 -2.19 16.13 1.35
C CYS A 313 -2.35 14.64 0.96
N GLY A 314 -3.38 13.96 1.47
CA GLY A 314 -3.67 12.58 1.11
C GLY A 314 -3.94 12.41 -0.38
N VAL A 315 -4.87 13.17 -0.95
CA VAL A 315 -5.18 13.14 -2.40
C VAL A 315 -3.92 13.45 -3.21
N GLY A 316 -3.20 14.53 -2.84
CA GLY A 316 -2.00 14.96 -3.55
C GLY A 316 -0.86 13.93 -3.56
N LEU A 317 -0.76 13.08 -2.55
CA LEU A 317 0.27 12.02 -2.45
C LEU A 317 -0.21 10.68 -3.02
N TYR A 318 -1.48 10.31 -2.80
CA TYR A 318 -1.99 9.02 -3.27
C TYR A 318 -2.38 9.00 -4.75
N VAL A 319 -2.81 10.12 -5.36
CA VAL A 319 -3.09 10.17 -6.81
C VAL A 319 -1.85 9.78 -7.63
N PRO A 320 -0.67 10.41 -7.43
CA PRO A 320 0.53 10.00 -8.15
C PRO A 320 0.96 8.57 -7.80
N TYR A 321 0.86 8.17 -6.52
CA TYR A 321 1.25 6.83 -6.09
C TYR A 321 0.44 5.73 -6.79
N VAL A 322 -0.89 5.88 -6.85
CA VAL A 322 -1.76 4.91 -7.52
C VAL A 322 -1.53 4.95 -9.04
N ALA A 323 -1.31 6.15 -9.62
CA ALA A 323 -1.04 6.30 -11.05
C ALA A 323 0.23 5.53 -11.50
N PHE A 324 1.28 5.46 -10.68
CA PHE A 324 2.44 4.61 -10.96
C PHE A 324 2.07 3.14 -11.07
N HIS A 325 1.19 2.66 -10.20
CA HIS A 325 0.79 1.25 -10.13
C HIS A 325 -0.26 0.84 -11.16
N THR A 326 -1.04 1.78 -11.67
CA THR A 326 -2.16 1.47 -12.58
C THR A 326 -1.91 1.92 -14.02
N THR A 327 -1.36 3.10 -14.24
CA THR A 327 -1.35 3.73 -15.57
C THR A 327 0.06 3.92 -16.13
N ILE A 328 0.97 4.51 -15.36
CA ILE A 328 2.28 4.97 -15.89
C ILE A 328 3.08 3.80 -16.47
N PHE A 329 3.31 2.76 -15.69
CA PHE A 329 4.16 1.64 -16.14
C PHE A 329 3.50 0.80 -17.23
N GLU A 330 2.19 0.56 -17.15
CA GLU A 330 1.46 -0.17 -18.20
C GLU A 330 1.47 0.57 -19.54
N ARG A 331 1.10 1.85 -19.51
CA ARG A 331 1.05 2.67 -20.74
C ARG A 331 2.45 2.97 -21.30
N LEU A 332 3.48 3.07 -20.45
CA LEU A 332 4.86 3.21 -20.87
C LEU A 332 5.34 1.98 -21.66
N ILE A 333 5.04 0.78 -21.16
CA ILE A 333 5.36 -0.47 -21.86
C ILE A 333 4.61 -0.54 -23.18
N ALA A 334 3.30 -0.25 -23.16
CA ALA A 334 2.46 -0.28 -24.37
C ALA A 334 2.91 0.75 -25.43
N ALA A 335 3.50 1.88 -25.02
CA ALA A 335 4.04 2.90 -25.90
C ALA A 335 5.49 2.64 -26.32
N SER A 336 6.21 1.72 -25.65
CA SER A 336 7.62 1.45 -25.94
C SER A 336 7.78 0.61 -27.21
N LYS A 337 8.90 0.83 -27.94
CA LYS A 337 9.28 0.03 -29.12
C LYS A 337 9.98 -1.28 -28.74
N HIS A 338 10.36 -1.45 -27.48
CA HIS A 338 11.05 -2.63 -26.97
C HIS A 338 10.10 -3.49 -26.15
N PRO A 339 10.23 -4.81 -26.21
CA PRO A 339 9.43 -5.69 -25.36
C PRO A 339 9.70 -5.35 -23.89
N GLY A 340 8.64 -5.00 -23.15
CA GLY A 340 8.68 -4.64 -21.75
C GLY A 340 7.82 -5.58 -20.91
N ASN A 341 8.08 -5.64 -19.61
CA ASN A 341 7.29 -6.40 -18.65
C ASN A 341 6.97 -5.50 -17.45
N LEU A 342 5.66 -5.39 -17.11
CA LEU A 342 5.19 -4.57 -15.99
C LEU A 342 5.84 -4.96 -14.67
N GLY A 343 5.97 -6.26 -14.41
CA GLY A 343 6.65 -6.76 -13.21
C GLY A 343 8.10 -6.25 -13.12
N PHE A 344 8.83 -6.25 -14.24
CA PHE A 344 10.19 -5.73 -14.28
C PHE A 344 10.25 -4.24 -13.90
N LEU A 345 9.37 -3.39 -14.45
CA LEU A 345 9.34 -1.97 -14.08
C LEU A 345 8.92 -1.73 -12.64
N MET A 346 7.96 -2.49 -12.13
CA MET A 346 7.54 -2.41 -10.73
C MET A 346 8.64 -2.85 -9.75
N TYR A 347 9.60 -3.67 -10.19
CA TYR A 347 10.74 -4.07 -9.37
C TYR A 347 11.94 -3.13 -9.50
N VAL A 348 12.04 -2.40 -10.61
CA VAL A 348 13.06 -1.36 -10.79
C VAL A 348 12.71 -0.10 -9.97
N ALA A 349 11.43 0.18 -9.79
CA ALA A 349 10.91 1.28 -8.98
C ALA A 349 10.69 0.86 -7.52
#